data_2a4316c75432bf1f589792fc499429b2
#
_entry.id   2a4316c75432bf1f589792fc499429b2
#
_cell.length_a   1.000
_cell.length_b   1.000
_cell.length_c   1.000
_cell.angle_alpha   90.00
_cell.angle_beta   90.00
_cell.angle_gamma   90.00
#
_symmetry.space_group_name_H-M   'P 1'
#
loop_
_entity.id
_entity.type
_entity.pdbx_description
1 polymer ?
#
loop_
_entity_poly.entity_id
_entity_poly.type
_entity_poly.pdbx_seq_one_letter_code
_entity_poly.pdbx_strand_id
1 'polypeptide(L)'
;MTKKIVFTILGVLVLIGILGGIKGLQINRMIAIGSQSSPPPETVTTAVVQTESWEALITSVGSLEAVQGVMLTAELPGKVTRIAFEPGTKVKAGDLLLQQDISSEQAQLRAAEATVALTKLELERSSKLLSKKAVAQAKYDSDDALYKQALAQIEGIRATIRKKTIRAPFAGSLGI
;
A
#
# COMPACT_ATOMS: atom_id res chain seq x y z
N MET A 1 62.88 22.78 -104.71
CA MET A 1 62.19 21.94 -103.72
C MET A 1 62.09 22.58 -102.29
N THR A 2 63.05 23.38 -101.91
CA THR A 2 63.16 24.03 -100.65
C THR A 2 62.03 25.02 -100.24
N LYS A 3 61.49 25.79 -101.14
CA LYS A 3 60.37 26.74 -100.92
C LYS A 3 59.08 26.07 -100.46
N LYS A 4 58.76 24.88 -100.99
CA LYS A 4 57.52 24.13 -100.59
C LYS A 4 57.65 23.56 -99.18
N ILE A 5 58.84 23.12 -98.76
CA ILE A 5 59.11 22.61 -97.39
C ILE A 5 58.98 23.73 -96.35
N VAL A 6 59.52 24.91 -96.67
CA VAL A 6 59.41 26.05 -95.75
C VAL A 6 57.96 26.48 -95.51
N PHE A 7 57.14 26.44 -96.57
CA PHE A 7 55.71 26.77 -96.45
C PHE A 7 54.92 25.77 -95.60
N THR A 8 55.23 24.47 -95.74
CA THR A 8 54.60 23.43 -94.92
C THR A 8 54.99 23.53 -93.49
N ILE A 9 56.25 23.79 -93.19
CA ILE A 9 56.76 23.99 -91.80
C ILE A 9 56.08 25.22 -91.15
N LEU A 10 56.00 26.32 -91.93
CA LEU A 10 55.32 27.55 -91.47
C LEU A 10 53.81 27.27 -91.16
N GLY A 11 53.13 26.53 -92.07
CA GLY A 11 51.71 26.16 -91.81
C GLY A 11 51.48 25.31 -90.57
N VAL A 12 52.40 24.34 -90.32
CA VAL A 12 52.32 23.54 -89.12
C VAL A 12 52.59 24.37 -87.83
N LEU A 13 53.54 25.29 -87.90
CA LEU A 13 53.81 26.19 -86.73
C LEU A 13 52.64 27.12 -86.40
N VAL A 14 51.97 27.65 -87.44
CA VAL A 14 50.73 28.44 -87.24
C VAL A 14 49.62 27.58 -86.69
N LEU A 15 49.46 26.37 -87.13
CA LEU A 15 48.43 25.45 -86.58
C LEU A 15 48.68 25.10 -85.15
N ILE A 16 49.93 24.82 -84.79
CA ILE A 16 50.32 24.59 -83.34
C ILE A 16 50.09 25.84 -82.50
N GLY A 17 50.37 27.01 -82.98
CA GLY A 17 50.15 28.27 -82.34
C GLY A 17 48.65 28.55 -82.04
N ILE A 18 47.79 28.25 -83.03
CA ILE A 18 46.32 28.39 -82.86
C ILE A 18 45.78 27.38 -81.85
N LEU A 19 46.20 26.15 -81.90
CA LEU A 19 45.79 25.10 -81.00
C LEU A 19 46.24 25.37 -79.56
N GLY A 20 47.50 25.84 -79.39
CA GLY A 20 48.05 26.26 -78.12
C GLY A 20 47.31 27.47 -77.53
N GLY A 21 46.94 28.42 -78.35
CA GLY A 21 46.17 29.59 -77.90
C GLY A 21 44.76 29.22 -77.46
N ILE A 22 44.07 28.33 -78.24
CA ILE A 22 42.72 27.85 -77.79
C ILE A 22 42.80 27.07 -76.51
N LYS A 23 43.79 26.21 -76.37
CA LYS A 23 44.02 25.45 -75.13
C LYS A 23 44.36 26.36 -73.89
N GLY A 24 45.20 27.34 -74.10
CA GLY A 24 45.53 28.33 -73.05
C GLY A 24 44.32 29.10 -72.60
N LEU A 25 43.45 29.56 -73.54
CA LEU A 25 42.20 30.21 -73.21
C LEU A 25 41.21 29.28 -72.46
N GLN A 26 41.15 28.03 -72.83
CA GLN A 26 40.32 27.06 -72.11
C GLN A 26 40.78 26.81 -70.65
N ILE A 27 42.09 26.63 -70.47
CA ILE A 27 42.68 26.45 -69.14
C ILE A 27 42.45 27.66 -68.24
N ASN A 28 42.66 28.86 -68.78
CA ASN A 28 42.40 30.09 -68.01
C ASN A 28 40.91 30.23 -67.64
N ARG A 29 40.01 29.88 -68.53
CA ARG A 29 38.58 29.88 -68.22
C ARG A 29 38.24 28.84 -67.11
N MET A 30 38.81 27.65 -67.16
CA MET A 30 38.60 26.61 -66.17
C MET A 30 39.12 27.03 -64.77
N ILE A 31 40.28 27.69 -64.75
CA ILE A 31 40.84 28.20 -63.47
C ILE A 31 39.96 29.33 -62.91
N ALA A 32 39.47 30.22 -63.74
CA ALA A 32 38.59 31.32 -63.37
C ALA A 32 37.23 30.84 -62.86
N ILE A 33 36.67 29.75 -63.43
CA ILE A 33 35.43 29.13 -62.96
C ILE A 33 35.67 28.37 -61.66
N GLY A 34 36.80 27.62 -61.55
CA GLY A 34 37.16 26.86 -60.37
C GLY A 34 37.42 27.73 -59.14
N SER A 35 37.94 28.92 -59.33
CA SER A 35 38.20 29.85 -58.21
C SER A 35 36.95 30.56 -57.69
N GLN A 36 35.85 30.56 -58.46
CA GLN A 36 34.54 31.10 -58.05
C GLN A 36 33.56 30.04 -57.48
N SER A 37 33.90 28.77 -57.55
CA SER A 37 33.10 27.72 -56.92
C SER A 37 33.41 27.64 -55.43
N SER A 38 32.89 28.53 -54.66
CA SER A 38 32.78 28.32 -53.22
C SER A 38 31.81 27.14 -53.02
N PRO A 39 32.17 26.12 -52.24
CA PRO A 39 31.19 25.06 -51.89
C PRO A 39 29.98 25.73 -51.24
N PRO A 40 28.77 25.26 -51.52
CA PRO A 40 27.56 25.80 -50.87
C PRO A 40 27.71 25.68 -49.37
N PRO A 41 27.27 26.70 -48.62
CA PRO A 41 27.33 26.64 -47.16
C PRO A 41 26.55 25.43 -46.66
N GLU A 42 27.17 24.64 -45.81
CA GLU A 42 26.48 23.52 -45.16
C GLU A 42 25.39 24.06 -44.25
N THR A 43 24.19 23.53 -44.40
CA THR A 43 23.07 23.86 -43.52
C THR A 43 23.26 23.12 -42.22
N VAL A 44 23.55 23.87 -41.15
CA VAL A 44 23.60 23.35 -39.78
C VAL A 44 22.32 23.73 -39.04
N THR A 45 21.71 22.75 -38.43
CA THR A 45 20.57 23.00 -37.53
C THR A 45 21.11 23.37 -36.17
N THR A 46 20.76 24.56 -35.70
CA THR A 46 21.10 24.98 -34.33
C THR A 46 19.88 24.88 -33.46
N ALA A 47 20.05 24.41 -32.23
CA ALA A 47 19.03 24.45 -31.20
C ALA A 47 19.50 25.38 -30.07
N VAL A 48 18.56 26.15 -29.55
CA VAL A 48 18.83 26.98 -28.38
C VAL A 48 18.90 26.08 -27.16
N VAL A 49 20.03 26.09 -26.48
CA VAL A 49 20.20 25.37 -25.21
C VAL A 49 19.35 26.06 -24.15
N GLN A 50 18.38 25.34 -23.60
CA GLN A 50 17.61 25.77 -22.45
C GLN A 50 18.14 25.06 -21.22
N THR A 51 18.30 25.81 -20.14
CA THR A 51 18.67 25.23 -18.85
C THR A 51 17.40 24.73 -18.18
N GLU A 52 17.27 23.41 -17.99
CA GLU A 52 16.19 22.79 -17.23
C GLU A 52 16.76 22.34 -15.88
N SER A 53 15.99 22.59 -14.82
CA SER A 53 16.29 22.06 -13.50
C SER A 53 15.69 20.67 -13.39
N TRP A 54 16.52 19.66 -13.31
CA TRP A 54 16.09 18.28 -13.13
C TRP A 54 16.14 17.95 -11.63
N GLU A 55 14.98 17.68 -11.04
CA GLU A 55 14.93 17.11 -9.70
C GLU A 55 15.37 15.64 -9.77
N ALA A 56 16.33 15.30 -8.95
CA ALA A 56 16.72 13.90 -8.79
C ALA A 56 15.62 13.15 -8.01
N LEU A 57 14.70 12.53 -8.74
CA LEU A 57 13.66 11.70 -8.15
C LEU A 57 14.23 10.29 -7.90
N ILE A 58 14.31 9.93 -6.62
CA ILE A 58 14.61 8.55 -6.23
C ILE A 58 13.26 7.85 -6.07
N THR A 59 12.93 6.99 -7.03
CA THR A 59 11.75 6.14 -6.95
C THR A 59 12.11 4.84 -6.23
N SER A 60 11.31 4.49 -5.23
CA SER A 60 11.45 3.22 -4.51
C SER A 60 10.10 2.51 -4.50
N VAL A 61 10.12 1.20 -4.64
CA VAL A 61 8.94 0.35 -4.48
C VAL A 61 9.06 -0.34 -3.13
N GLY A 62 8.02 -0.25 -2.33
CA GLY A 62 7.95 -0.91 -1.02
C GLY A 62 6.58 -1.52 -0.79
N SER A 63 6.52 -2.52 0.06
CA SER A 63 5.28 -3.10 0.55
C SER A 63 4.98 -2.53 1.94
N LEU A 64 3.71 -2.17 2.17
CA LEU A 64 3.23 -1.77 3.48
C LEU A 64 2.62 -2.99 4.16
N GLU A 65 3.16 -3.35 5.30
CA GLU A 65 2.60 -4.40 6.15
C GLU A 65 2.07 -3.78 7.44
N ALA A 66 0.95 -4.33 7.95
CA ALA A 66 0.41 -3.89 9.22
C ALA A 66 1.34 -4.30 10.37
N VAL A 67 1.75 -3.34 11.20
CA VAL A 67 2.57 -3.60 12.40
C VAL A 67 1.82 -4.47 13.40
N GLN A 68 0.50 -4.32 13.48
CA GLN A 68 -0.41 -5.13 14.28
C GLN A 68 -1.59 -5.52 13.40
N GLY A 69 -1.81 -6.81 13.25
CA GLY A 69 -2.95 -7.38 12.55
C GLY A 69 -3.46 -8.61 13.28
N VAL A 70 -4.77 -8.75 13.38
CA VAL A 70 -5.42 -9.91 13.98
C VAL A 70 -6.63 -10.31 13.15
N MET A 71 -6.77 -11.60 12.94
CA MET A 71 -7.99 -12.15 12.37
C MET A 71 -8.95 -12.46 13.52
N LEU A 72 -10.09 -11.79 13.55
CA LEU A 72 -11.12 -12.02 14.55
C LEU A 72 -12.04 -13.15 14.10
N THR A 73 -12.11 -14.19 14.91
CA THR A 73 -12.98 -15.35 14.70
C THR A 73 -13.94 -15.51 15.87
N ALA A 74 -15.11 -16.05 15.60
CA ALA A 74 -16.04 -16.43 16.66
C ALA A 74 -15.50 -17.65 17.43
N GLU A 75 -15.34 -17.53 18.75
CA GLU A 75 -14.87 -18.63 19.61
C GLU A 75 -15.96 -19.70 19.83
N LEU A 76 -17.23 -19.31 19.74
CA LEU A 76 -18.38 -20.17 19.93
C LEU A 76 -19.32 -20.11 18.72
N PRO A 77 -19.97 -21.23 18.36
CA PRO A 77 -20.97 -21.20 17.32
C PRO A 77 -22.23 -20.48 17.81
N GLY A 78 -22.90 -19.76 16.90
CA GLY A 78 -24.13 -19.05 17.24
C GLY A 78 -24.69 -18.26 16.06
N LYS A 79 -25.97 -17.93 16.14
CA LYS A 79 -26.65 -17.07 15.16
C LYS A 79 -26.20 -15.63 15.34
N VAL A 80 -25.77 -14.98 14.28
CA VAL A 80 -25.45 -13.54 14.29
C VAL A 80 -26.76 -12.74 14.32
N THR A 81 -26.88 -11.85 15.27
CA THR A 81 -28.05 -10.96 15.42
C THR A 81 -27.75 -9.53 15.00
N ARG A 82 -26.47 -9.11 15.11
CA ARG A 82 -26.07 -7.76 14.76
C ARG A 82 -24.65 -7.72 14.22
N ILE A 83 -24.47 -7.03 13.11
CA ILE A 83 -23.18 -6.61 12.57
C ILE A 83 -23.12 -5.09 12.75
N ALA A 84 -22.11 -4.60 13.46
CA ALA A 84 -21.98 -3.20 13.87
C ALA A 84 -20.79 -2.49 13.21
N PHE A 85 -20.26 -3.03 12.14
CA PHE A 85 -19.14 -2.45 11.42
C PHE A 85 -19.38 -2.47 9.90
N GLU A 86 -18.64 -1.62 9.20
CA GLU A 86 -18.55 -1.64 7.75
C GLU A 86 -17.07 -1.94 7.36
N PRO A 87 -16.83 -2.74 6.30
CA PRO A 87 -15.49 -2.98 5.80
C PRO A 87 -14.74 -1.70 5.49
N GLY A 88 -13.45 -1.63 5.83
CA GLY A 88 -12.60 -0.46 5.59
C GLY A 88 -12.74 0.67 6.60
N THR A 89 -13.68 0.60 7.55
CA THR A 89 -13.85 1.65 8.56
C THR A 89 -12.83 1.57 9.68
N LYS A 90 -12.60 2.72 10.33
CA LYS A 90 -11.76 2.81 11.53
C LYS A 90 -12.59 2.54 12.77
N VAL A 91 -12.05 1.71 13.66
CA VAL A 91 -12.64 1.37 14.95
C VAL A 91 -11.69 1.66 16.10
N LYS A 92 -12.26 1.86 17.29
CA LYS A 92 -11.51 2.02 18.54
C LYS A 92 -11.47 0.70 19.29
N ALA A 93 -10.49 0.54 20.18
CA ALA A 93 -10.46 -0.60 21.10
C ALA A 93 -11.78 -0.68 21.90
N GLY A 94 -12.36 -1.88 21.96
CA GLY A 94 -13.62 -2.15 22.66
C GLY A 94 -14.90 -1.92 21.82
N ASP A 95 -14.82 -1.33 20.64
CA ASP A 95 -15.98 -1.16 19.77
C ASP A 95 -16.61 -2.50 19.41
N LEU A 96 -17.95 -2.55 19.45
CA LEU A 96 -18.69 -3.75 19.08
C LEU A 96 -18.60 -3.97 17.58
N LEU A 97 -18.17 -5.15 17.18
CA LEU A 97 -18.10 -5.55 15.77
C LEU A 97 -19.24 -6.48 15.39
N LEU A 98 -19.44 -7.52 16.19
CA LEU A 98 -20.43 -8.53 15.92
C LEU A 98 -21.06 -9.04 17.21
N GLN A 99 -22.38 -9.21 17.18
CA GLN A 99 -23.14 -9.79 18.29
C GLN A 99 -23.84 -11.06 17.81
N GLN A 100 -23.59 -12.16 18.50
CA GLN A 100 -24.36 -13.39 18.36
C GLN A 100 -25.58 -13.34 19.27
N ASP A 101 -26.53 -14.24 19.04
CA ASP A 101 -27.69 -14.44 19.92
C ASP A 101 -27.23 -14.90 21.31
N ILE A 102 -27.58 -14.10 22.32
CA ILE A 102 -27.26 -14.32 23.75
C ILE A 102 -28.54 -14.43 24.60
N SER A 103 -29.70 -14.59 23.97
CA SER A 103 -31.00 -14.60 24.69
C SER A 103 -31.07 -15.73 25.74
N SER A 104 -30.54 -16.90 25.40
CA SER A 104 -30.44 -18.06 26.30
C SER A 104 -29.52 -17.78 27.48
N GLU A 105 -28.31 -17.25 27.19
CA GLU A 105 -27.33 -16.91 28.22
C GLU A 105 -27.82 -15.80 29.15
N GLN A 106 -28.56 -14.82 28.61
CA GLN A 106 -29.20 -13.80 29.45
C GLN A 106 -30.25 -14.37 30.35
N ALA A 107 -31.07 -15.34 29.91
CA ALA A 107 -32.03 -16.01 30.73
C ALA A 107 -31.33 -16.82 31.85
N GLN A 108 -30.27 -17.55 31.49
CA GLN A 108 -29.44 -18.29 32.46
C GLN A 108 -28.76 -17.35 33.49
N LEU A 109 -28.28 -16.19 33.04
CA LEU A 109 -27.68 -15.18 33.93
C LEU A 109 -28.67 -14.69 34.96
N ARG A 110 -29.91 -14.34 34.54
CA ARG A 110 -30.95 -13.94 35.49
C ARG A 110 -31.30 -15.02 36.50
N ALA A 111 -31.37 -16.30 36.10
CA ALA A 111 -31.60 -17.41 36.98
C ALA A 111 -30.45 -17.60 38.00
N ALA A 112 -29.19 -17.51 37.53
CA ALA A 112 -28.01 -17.60 38.39
C ALA A 112 -27.92 -16.39 39.37
N GLU A 113 -28.29 -15.19 38.93
CA GLU A 113 -28.36 -14.01 39.82
C GLU A 113 -29.41 -14.21 40.94
N ALA A 114 -30.56 -14.81 40.67
CA ALA A 114 -31.53 -15.16 41.67
C ALA A 114 -30.96 -16.19 42.68
N THR A 115 -30.18 -17.19 42.19
CA THR A 115 -29.52 -18.19 43.05
C THR A 115 -28.47 -17.53 43.94
N VAL A 116 -27.66 -16.59 43.41
CA VAL A 116 -26.70 -15.83 44.23
C VAL A 116 -27.41 -15.01 45.29
N ALA A 117 -28.53 -14.36 44.94
CA ALA A 117 -29.30 -13.59 45.94
C ALA A 117 -29.82 -14.49 47.07
N LEU A 118 -30.32 -15.69 46.77
CA LEU A 118 -30.79 -16.66 47.75
C LEU A 118 -29.64 -17.14 48.67
N THR A 119 -28.54 -17.65 48.04
CA THR A 119 -27.41 -18.19 48.79
C THR A 119 -26.73 -17.14 49.66
N LYS A 120 -26.68 -15.88 49.18
CA LYS A 120 -26.20 -14.74 49.99
C LYS A 120 -27.06 -14.52 51.27
N LEU A 121 -28.39 -14.55 51.15
CA LEU A 121 -29.28 -14.41 52.29
C LEU A 121 -29.13 -15.56 53.27
N GLU A 122 -28.94 -16.80 52.76
CA GLU A 122 -28.70 -17.96 53.63
C GLU A 122 -27.37 -17.85 54.35
N LEU A 123 -26.31 -17.43 53.70
CA LEU A 123 -25.01 -17.17 54.31
C LEU A 123 -25.08 -16.07 55.37
N GLU A 124 -25.76 -14.96 55.07
CA GLU A 124 -25.97 -13.88 56.07
C GLU A 124 -26.74 -14.35 57.29
N ARG A 125 -27.77 -15.21 57.10
CA ARG A 125 -28.56 -15.79 58.17
C ARG A 125 -27.72 -16.74 59.05
N SER A 126 -27.00 -17.66 58.40
CA SER A 126 -26.13 -18.61 59.12
C SER A 126 -25.00 -17.90 59.87
N SER A 127 -24.42 -16.83 59.31
CA SER A 127 -23.43 -15.99 59.94
C SER A 127 -23.97 -15.34 61.21
N LYS A 128 -25.20 -14.75 61.17
CA LYS A 128 -25.88 -14.18 62.36
C LYS A 128 -26.21 -15.23 63.40
N LEU A 129 -26.63 -16.43 63.04
CA LEU A 129 -26.92 -17.53 63.90
C LEU A 129 -25.66 -18.11 64.51
N LEU A 130 -24.59 -18.22 63.78
CA LEU A 130 -23.29 -18.69 64.27
C LEU A 130 -22.73 -17.77 65.35
N SER A 131 -22.82 -16.43 65.19
CA SER A 131 -22.40 -15.46 66.19
C SER A 131 -23.17 -15.61 67.54
N LYS A 132 -24.41 -16.10 67.44
CA LYS A 132 -25.26 -16.44 68.59
C LYS A 132 -25.08 -17.87 69.07
N LYS A 133 -24.13 -18.64 68.51
CA LYS A 133 -23.92 -20.07 68.81
C LYS A 133 -25.17 -20.96 68.58
N ALA A 134 -26.07 -20.51 67.64
CA ALA A 134 -27.34 -21.20 67.41
C ALA A 134 -27.24 -22.20 66.24
N VAL A 135 -26.12 -22.24 65.50
CA VAL A 135 -25.81 -23.21 64.42
C VAL A 135 -24.35 -23.67 64.55
N ALA A 136 -24.06 -24.84 63.98
CA ALA A 136 -22.69 -25.36 63.86
C ALA A 136 -21.86 -24.59 62.82
N GLN A 137 -20.56 -24.47 63.06
CA GLN A 137 -19.60 -23.90 62.11
C GLN A 137 -19.74 -24.55 60.72
N ALA A 138 -19.89 -25.87 60.64
CA ALA A 138 -20.07 -26.62 59.40
C ALA A 138 -21.25 -26.13 58.54
N LYS A 139 -22.34 -25.62 59.14
CA LYS A 139 -23.47 -25.05 58.42
C LYS A 139 -23.07 -23.75 57.73
N TYR A 140 -22.38 -22.87 58.45
CA TYR A 140 -21.85 -21.62 57.88
C TYR A 140 -20.88 -21.89 56.72
N ASP A 141 -19.94 -22.82 56.95
CA ASP A 141 -18.93 -23.17 55.89
C ASP A 141 -19.59 -23.75 54.64
N SER A 142 -20.66 -24.54 54.82
CA SER A 142 -21.47 -25.05 53.70
C SER A 142 -22.17 -23.91 52.93
N ASP A 143 -22.81 -22.98 53.65
CA ASP A 143 -23.51 -21.85 53.01
C ASP A 143 -22.54 -20.92 52.32
N ASP A 144 -21.36 -20.69 52.86
CA ASP A 144 -20.28 -19.93 52.24
C ASP A 144 -19.79 -20.59 50.95
N ALA A 145 -19.62 -21.91 50.96
CA ALA A 145 -19.24 -22.68 49.76
C ALA A 145 -20.32 -22.62 48.66
N LEU A 146 -21.61 -22.73 49.03
CA LEU A 146 -22.72 -22.60 48.08
C LEU A 146 -22.80 -21.21 47.46
N TYR A 147 -22.61 -20.15 48.26
CA TYR A 147 -22.56 -18.78 47.75
C TYR A 147 -21.42 -18.57 46.77
N LYS A 148 -20.21 -19.03 47.10
CA LYS A 148 -19.04 -18.97 46.21
C LYS A 148 -19.28 -19.76 44.90
N GLN A 149 -19.90 -20.92 44.99
CA GLN A 149 -20.28 -21.72 43.83
C GLN A 149 -21.26 -20.96 42.93
N ALA A 150 -22.28 -20.31 43.49
CA ALA A 150 -23.25 -19.52 42.75
C ALA A 150 -22.58 -18.31 42.07
N LEU A 151 -21.62 -17.65 42.70
CA LEU A 151 -20.84 -16.57 42.10
C LEU A 151 -20.02 -17.07 40.89
N ALA A 152 -19.33 -18.20 41.03
CA ALA A 152 -18.55 -18.79 39.94
C ALA A 152 -19.42 -19.16 38.73
N GLN A 153 -20.68 -19.61 38.96
CA GLN A 153 -21.65 -19.88 37.93
C GLN A 153 -21.99 -18.62 37.11
N ILE A 154 -22.22 -17.47 37.75
CA ILE A 154 -22.44 -16.18 37.09
C ILE A 154 -21.23 -15.80 36.21
N GLU A 155 -20.03 -15.95 36.74
CA GLU A 155 -18.80 -15.63 36.03
C GLU A 155 -18.64 -16.48 34.77
N GLY A 156 -18.95 -17.76 34.83
CA GLY A 156 -18.97 -18.67 33.67
C GLY A 156 -19.94 -18.23 32.59
N ILE A 157 -21.18 -17.87 32.98
CA ILE A 157 -22.19 -17.39 32.02
C ILE A 157 -21.75 -16.06 31.38
N ARG A 158 -21.24 -15.13 32.19
CA ARG A 158 -20.70 -13.85 31.69
C ARG A 158 -19.53 -14.05 30.71
N ALA A 159 -18.67 -15.02 31.00
CA ALA A 159 -17.58 -15.35 30.04
C ALA A 159 -18.12 -15.85 28.71
N THR A 160 -19.17 -16.69 28.71
CA THR A 160 -19.83 -17.15 27.50
C THR A 160 -20.45 -15.98 26.73
N ILE A 161 -21.14 -15.04 27.41
CA ILE A 161 -21.69 -13.84 26.79
C ILE A 161 -20.57 -12.99 26.16
N ARG A 162 -19.43 -12.81 26.84
CA ARG A 162 -18.28 -12.09 26.27
C ARG A 162 -17.78 -12.73 24.99
N LYS A 163 -17.65 -14.06 24.96
CA LYS A 163 -17.20 -14.81 23.77
C LYS A 163 -18.16 -14.70 22.57
N LYS A 164 -19.45 -14.51 22.84
CA LYS A 164 -20.47 -14.28 21.81
C LYS A 164 -20.60 -12.80 21.39
N THR A 165 -19.87 -11.91 22.03
CA THR A 165 -19.84 -10.47 21.75
C THR A 165 -18.45 -10.07 21.29
N ILE A 166 -18.26 -10.05 19.96
CA ILE A 166 -16.96 -9.78 19.38
C ILE A 166 -16.70 -8.29 19.32
N ARG A 167 -15.61 -7.86 19.96
CA ARG A 167 -15.17 -6.47 20.01
C ARG A 167 -13.77 -6.31 19.46
N ALA A 168 -13.45 -5.08 19.02
CA ALA A 168 -12.12 -4.74 18.55
C ALA A 168 -11.09 -4.79 19.71
N PRO A 169 -10.01 -5.56 19.61
CA PRO A 169 -9.00 -5.66 20.69
C PRO A 169 -8.11 -4.42 20.76
N PHE A 170 -7.94 -3.68 19.67
CA PHE A 170 -7.19 -2.43 19.56
C PHE A 170 -7.82 -1.52 18.49
N ALA A 171 -7.39 -0.28 18.45
CA ALA A 171 -7.84 0.67 17.46
C ALA A 171 -7.13 0.41 16.10
N GLY A 172 -7.89 0.44 15.02
CA GLY A 172 -7.33 0.16 13.68
C GLY A 172 -8.36 0.30 12.57
N SER A 173 -7.97 -0.06 11.37
CA SER A 173 -8.90 -0.19 10.23
C SER A 173 -9.31 -1.66 10.08
N LEU A 174 -10.58 -1.87 9.84
CA LEU A 174 -11.10 -3.20 9.54
C LEU A 174 -10.77 -3.59 8.10
N GLY A 175 -10.32 -4.82 7.92
CA GLY A 175 -10.14 -5.42 6.62
C GLY A 175 -11.48 -5.70 5.91
N ILE A 176 -11.37 -6.20 4.70
CA ILE A 176 -12.51 -6.61 3.87
C ILE A 176 -12.85 -8.06 4.21
#